data_887aa0eaefde8e91f5fa46be54778890
#
_entry.id   887aa0eaefde8e91f5fa46be54778890
#
_cell.length_a   1.000
_cell.length_b   1.000
_cell.length_c   1.000
_cell.angle_alpha   90.00
_cell.angle_beta   90.00
_cell.angle_gamma   90.00
#
_symmetry.space_group_name_H-M   'P 1'
#
loop_
_entity.id
_entity.type
_entity.pdbx_description
1 polymer ?
#
loop_
_entity_poly.entity_id
_entity_poly.type
_entity_poly.pdbx_seq_one_letter_code
_entity_poly.pdbx_strand_id
1 'polypeptide(L)'
;DTDGRYPVVYFHDGQNVFYSKEAYVGHSWKVIPAIKRNPDISRMIVVAIDNDGLQRMNEYSAWKYKESNIPGMQFGGKGVEYGEFVMDVVKPFIDQEYRTLADREHTAMIGSSLGGNITQFLGLEYQDQIGCLGVFSSANWLHQEAFDRYIERKNLYPDQRIYIYV
;
A
#
# COMPACT_ATOMS: atom_id res chain seq x y z
N ASP A 1 23.88 14.96 -5.63
CA ASP A 1 23.08 15.80 -6.54
C ASP A 1 22.01 16.52 -5.72
N THR A 2 22.15 17.84 -5.60
CA THR A 2 21.24 18.67 -4.78
C THR A 2 19.92 18.99 -5.50
N ASP A 3 19.83 18.76 -6.81
CA ASP A 3 18.69 19.19 -7.64
C ASP A 3 17.83 18.00 -8.13
N GLY A 4 18.25 16.77 -7.86
CA GLY A 4 17.52 15.57 -8.28
C GLY A 4 16.19 15.39 -7.53
N ARG A 5 15.14 15.01 -8.29
CA ARG A 5 13.87 14.52 -7.74
C ARG A 5 13.77 13.00 -7.91
N TYR A 6 13.00 12.36 -7.05
CA TYR A 6 13.00 10.91 -6.92
C TYR A 6 11.58 10.33 -6.96
N PRO A 7 11.40 9.14 -7.56
CA PRO A 7 10.17 8.41 -7.43
C PRO A 7 9.90 8.05 -5.97
N VAL A 8 8.63 7.85 -5.65
CA VAL A 8 8.18 7.56 -4.28
C VAL A 8 7.51 6.20 -4.23
N VAL A 9 7.88 5.41 -3.22
CA VAL A 9 7.25 4.12 -2.93
C VAL A 9 6.65 4.16 -1.54
N TYR A 10 5.33 4.04 -1.47
CA TYR A 10 4.57 3.98 -0.22
C TYR A 10 4.39 2.53 0.20
N PHE A 11 4.78 2.20 1.41
CA PHE A 11 4.58 0.89 2.03
C PHE A 11 3.53 0.96 3.11
N HIS A 12 2.57 0.06 3.06
CA HIS A 12 1.68 -0.22 4.18
C HIS A 12 2.40 -1.04 5.24
N ASP A 13 1.87 -1.06 6.47
CA ASP A 13 2.49 -1.73 7.61
C ASP A 13 3.91 -1.22 7.88
N GLY A 14 4.07 0.09 7.99
CA GLY A 14 5.34 0.79 8.06
C GLY A 14 6.29 0.25 9.13
N GLN A 15 5.75 -0.20 10.26
CA GLN A 15 6.51 -0.84 11.36
C GLN A 15 7.35 -2.03 10.86
N ASN A 16 6.88 -2.70 9.78
CA ASN A 16 7.53 -3.90 9.25
C ASN A 16 8.60 -3.59 8.18
N VAL A 17 8.77 -2.34 7.76
CA VAL A 17 9.55 -2.00 6.56
C VAL A 17 11.05 -1.95 6.81
N PHE A 18 11.47 -1.22 7.84
CA PHE A 18 12.88 -0.85 8.01
C PHE A 18 13.59 -1.66 9.08
N TYR A 19 13.09 -1.70 10.30
CA TYR A 19 13.81 -2.19 11.48
C TYR A 19 13.10 -3.36 12.16
N SER A 20 13.81 -4.47 12.33
CA SER A 20 13.25 -5.68 12.93
C SER A 20 12.76 -5.49 14.38
N LYS A 21 13.32 -4.53 15.13
CA LYS A 21 12.87 -4.22 16.50
C LYS A 21 11.46 -3.58 16.55
N GLU A 22 11.02 -2.99 15.46
CA GLU A 22 9.73 -2.32 15.31
C GLU A 22 8.68 -3.24 14.66
N ALA A 23 9.16 -4.27 13.96
CA ALA A 23 8.31 -5.16 13.19
C ALA A 23 7.46 -6.08 14.10
N TYR A 24 6.20 -6.27 13.73
CA TYR A 24 5.20 -7.06 14.47
C TYR A 24 5.68 -8.48 14.83
N VAL A 25 6.38 -9.14 13.89
CA VAL A 25 6.92 -10.50 14.12
C VAL A 25 8.43 -10.50 14.44
N GLY A 26 9.04 -9.36 14.78
CA GLY A 26 10.47 -9.25 15.08
C GLY A 26 11.39 -9.33 13.85
N HIS A 27 10.83 -9.34 12.64
CA HIS A 27 11.57 -9.38 11.37
C HIS A 27 10.99 -8.37 10.39
N SER A 28 11.80 -7.36 10.00
CA SER A 28 11.41 -6.40 8.98
C SER A 28 11.65 -6.93 7.57
N TRP A 29 11.06 -6.26 6.58
CA TRP A 29 11.31 -6.53 5.15
C TRP A 29 12.72 -6.14 4.71
N LYS A 30 13.46 -5.43 5.56
CA LYS A 30 14.85 -5.00 5.30
C LYS A 30 15.01 -4.23 3.99
N VAL A 31 14.08 -3.35 3.70
CA VAL A 31 14.03 -2.59 2.44
C VAL A 31 15.32 -1.79 2.22
N ILE A 32 15.88 -1.13 3.25
CA ILE A 32 17.13 -0.38 3.11
C ILE A 32 18.29 -1.26 2.65
N PRO A 33 18.62 -2.39 3.31
CA PRO A 33 19.69 -3.27 2.81
C PRO A 33 19.36 -3.92 1.47
N ALA A 34 18.10 -4.20 1.14
CA ALA A 34 17.69 -4.73 -0.16
C ALA A 34 18.03 -3.74 -1.29
N ILE A 35 17.64 -2.46 -1.13
CA ILE A 35 17.97 -1.41 -2.11
C ILE A 35 19.49 -1.20 -2.21
N LYS A 36 20.20 -1.14 -1.08
CA LYS A 36 21.66 -0.91 -1.08
C LYS A 36 22.47 -2.03 -1.73
N ARG A 37 21.98 -3.27 -1.71
CA ARG A 37 22.65 -4.43 -2.28
C ARG A 37 22.38 -4.62 -3.78
N ASN A 38 21.38 -3.93 -4.29
CA ASN A 38 20.99 -4.07 -5.70
C ASN A 38 21.24 -2.75 -6.44
N PRO A 39 22.36 -2.62 -7.16
CA PRO A 39 22.73 -1.39 -7.85
C PRO A 39 21.79 -1.05 -9.03
N ASP A 40 21.02 -2.02 -9.50
CA ASP A 40 20.06 -1.83 -10.60
C ASP A 40 18.77 -1.12 -10.10
N ILE A 41 18.56 -1.06 -8.80
CA ILE A 41 17.45 -0.30 -8.24
C ILE A 41 17.77 1.20 -8.26
N SER A 42 16.98 1.96 -9.00
CA SER A 42 17.08 3.41 -9.03
C SER A 42 16.88 4.03 -7.65
N ARG A 43 17.49 5.18 -7.43
CA ARG A 43 17.27 5.97 -6.19
C ARG A 43 15.80 6.34 -6.08
N MET A 44 15.24 6.19 -4.88
CA MET A 44 13.84 6.48 -4.59
C MET A 44 13.67 6.98 -3.16
N ILE A 45 12.55 7.61 -2.88
CA ILE A 45 12.06 7.90 -1.54
C ILE A 45 11.16 6.74 -1.11
N VAL A 46 11.42 6.17 0.06
CA VAL A 46 10.59 5.13 0.65
C VAL A 46 9.82 5.72 1.82
N VAL A 47 8.51 5.69 1.72
CA VAL A 47 7.58 6.14 2.76
C VAL A 47 6.94 4.90 3.38
N ALA A 48 7.12 4.72 4.68
CA ALA A 48 6.54 3.62 5.43
C ALA A 48 5.40 4.18 6.29
N ILE A 49 4.17 3.77 6.00
CA ILE A 49 2.96 4.22 6.71
C ILE A 49 2.62 3.18 7.76
N ASP A 50 2.79 3.55 9.03
CA ASP A 50 2.43 2.68 10.15
C ASP A 50 0.92 2.41 10.16
N ASN A 51 0.52 1.17 10.43
CA ASN A 51 -0.88 0.87 10.68
C ASN A 51 -1.25 1.22 12.13
N ASP A 52 -2.50 1.57 12.37
CA ASP A 52 -3.09 1.56 13.73
C ASP A 52 -3.45 0.10 14.07
N GLY A 53 -2.63 -0.53 14.90
CA GLY A 53 -2.73 -1.95 15.23
C GLY A 53 -4.14 -2.46 15.48
N LEU A 54 -4.95 -1.71 16.23
CA LEU A 54 -6.34 -2.05 16.54
C LEU A 54 -7.29 -1.82 15.37
N GLN A 55 -7.01 -0.85 14.51
CA GLN A 55 -7.86 -0.49 13.38
C GLN A 55 -7.38 -1.10 12.05
N ARG A 56 -6.20 -1.72 12.01
CA ARG A 56 -5.62 -2.26 10.78
C ARG A 56 -6.59 -3.11 9.96
N MET A 57 -7.35 -3.99 10.62
CA MET A 57 -8.33 -4.84 9.95
C MET A 57 -9.48 -4.05 9.33
N ASN A 58 -9.83 -2.90 9.92
CA ASN A 58 -10.87 -2.02 9.41
C ASN A 58 -10.36 -1.14 8.28
N GLU A 59 -9.19 -0.54 8.45
CA GLU A 59 -8.59 0.41 7.50
C GLU A 59 -8.05 -0.27 6.24
N TYR A 60 -7.54 -1.50 6.35
CA TYR A 60 -6.97 -2.23 5.22
C TYR A 60 -7.99 -3.04 4.43
N SER A 61 -9.28 -2.78 4.62
CA SER A 61 -10.36 -3.33 3.82
C SER A 61 -11.43 -2.29 3.50
N ALA A 62 -11.72 -2.12 2.21
CA ALA A 62 -12.79 -1.24 1.75
C ALA A 62 -14.20 -1.81 2.03
N TRP A 63 -14.30 -3.12 2.24
CA TRP A 63 -15.56 -3.81 2.50
C TRP A 63 -15.58 -4.44 3.88
N LYS A 64 -16.79 -4.51 4.45
CA LYS A 64 -17.01 -5.24 5.69
C LYS A 64 -16.98 -6.74 5.45
N TYR A 65 -16.35 -7.47 6.35
CA TYR A 65 -16.32 -8.93 6.34
C TYR A 65 -16.55 -9.49 7.75
N LYS A 66 -16.93 -10.77 7.80
CA LYS A 66 -17.10 -11.50 9.08
C LYS A 66 -15.98 -12.49 9.22
N GLU A 67 -15.29 -12.47 10.34
CA GLU A 67 -14.37 -13.53 10.69
C GLU A 67 -15.13 -14.68 11.35
N SER A 68 -14.95 -15.90 10.83
CA SER A 68 -15.72 -17.07 11.26
C SER A 68 -15.49 -17.48 12.72
N ASN A 69 -14.37 -17.05 13.30
CA ASN A 69 -13.95 -17.44 14.65
C ASN A 69 -14.49 -16.53 15.77
N ILE A 70 -15.12 -15.41 15.43
CA ILE A 70 -15.64 -14.44 16.40
C ILE A 70 -17.10 -14.10 16.04
N PRO A 71 -18.07 -14.87 16.56
CA PRO A 71 -19.48 -14.66 16.25
C PRO A 71 -19.95 -13.23 16.56
N GLY A 72 -20.60 -12.59 15.58
CA GLY A 72 -21.16 -11.25 15.74
C GLY A 72 -20.18 -10.09 15.51
N MET A 73 -18.87 -10.35 15.37
CA MET A 73 -17.87 -9.32 15.08
C MET A 73 -17.75 -9.09 13.59
N GLN A 74 -17.75 -7.83 13.19
CA GLN A 74 -17.50 -7.40 11.82
C GLN A 74 -16.24 -6.54 11.78
N PHE A 75 -15.44 -6.76 10.75
CA PHE A 75 -14.23 -5.99 10.45
C PHE A 75 -14.34 -5.35 9.08
N GLY A 76 -13.42 -4.44 8.79
CA GLY A 76 -13.34 -3.78 7.48
C GLY A 76 -14.30 -2.59 7.33
N GLY A 77 -14.33 -2.05 6.12
CA GLY A 77 -15.21 -0.98 5.71
C GLY A 77 -14.69 0.43 5.95
N LYS A 78 -13.42 0.60 6.36
CA LYS A 78 -12.76 1.92 6.49
C LYS A 78 -11.64 2.15 5.47
N GLY A 79 -11.55 1.30 4.45
CA GLY A 79 -10.50 1.42 3.44
C GLY A 79 -10.61 2.68 2.58
N VAL A 80 -11.82 3.24 2.43
CA VAL A 80 -12.02 4.51 1.72
C VAL A 80 -11.42 5.66 2.54
N GLU A 81 -11.77 5.77 3.81
CA GLU A 81 -11.26 6.81 4.72
C GLU A 81 -9.75 6.72 4.90
N TYR A 82 -9.21 5.49 4.95
CA TYR A 82 -7.77 5.28 4.96
C TYR A 82 -7.12 5.75 3.64
N GLY A 83 -7.77 5.50 2.51
CA GLY A 83 -7.32 5.98 1.21
C GLY A 83 -7.27 7.51 1.13
N GLU A 84 -8.32 8.17 1.59
CA GLU A 84 -8.37 9.64 1.71
C GLU A 84 -7.23 10.16 2.59
N PHE A 85 -6.98 9.53 3.73
CA PHE A 85 -5.84 9.89 4.58
C PHE A 85 -4.50 9.76 3.84
N VAL A 86 -4.27 8.66 3.13
CA VAL A 86 -3.01 8.44 2.40
C VAL A 86 -2.86 9.44 1.24
N MET A 87 -3.92 9.66 0.47
CA MET A 87 -3.83 10.42 -0.78
C MET A 87 -4.05 11.91 -0.60
N ASP A 88 -4.83 12.33 0.40
CA ASP A 88 -5.16 13.75 0.62
C ASP A 88 -4.32 14.38 1.74
N VAL A 89 -3.66 13.56 2.59
CA VAL A 89 -2.82 14.06 3.69
C VAL A 89 -1.38 13.61 3.56
N VAL A 90 -1.13 12.29 3.52
CA VAL A 90 0.25 11.76 3.53
C VAL A 90 0.99 12.10 2.25
N LYS A 91 0.40 11.79 1.08
CA LYS A 91 1.07 12.05 -0.20
C LYS A 91 1.37 13.54 -0.42
N PRO A 92 0.43 14.48 -0.25
CA PRO A 92 0.72 15.90 -0.37
C PRO A 92 1.79 16.41 0.59
N PHE A 93 1.80 15.93 1.84
CA PHE A 93 2.85 16.24 2.81
C PHE A 93 4.23 15.79 2.31
N ILE A 94 4.34 14.55 1.83
CA ILE A 94 5.61 14.01 1.30
C ILE A 94 6.06 14.80 0.07
N ASP A 95 5.14 15.13 -0.82
CA ASP A 95 5.46 15.88 -2.05
C ASP A 95 5.89 17.33 -1.76
N GLN A 96 5.40 17.92 -0.66
CA GLN A 96 5.79 19.26 -0.22
C GLN A 96 7.15 19.26 0.48
N GLU A 97 7.40 18.28 1.36
CA GLU A 97 8.59 18.28 2.22
C GLU A 97 9.82 17.65 1.54
N TYR A 98 9.63 16.81 0.53
CA TYR A 98 10.69 16.06 -0.10
C TYR A 98 10.75 16.31 -1.61
N ARG A 99 11.90 16.05 -2.20
CA ARG A 99 12.14 16.22 -3.64
C ARG A 99 11.56 15.03 -4.44
N THR A 100 10.26 14.93 -4.49
CA THR A 100 9.54 13.88 -5.19
C THR A 100 9.35 14.17 -6.67
N LEU A 101 9.26 13.10 -7.47
CA LEU A 101 8.53 13.06 -8.73
C LEU A 101 7.10 12.66 -8.38
N ALA A 102 6.19 13.65 -8.27
CA ALA A 102 4.87 13.48 -7.69
C ALA A 102 3.83 12.86 -8.63
N ASP A 103 4.20 12.68 -9.90
CA ASP A 103 3.30 12.15 -10.92
C ASP A 103 3.06 10.64 -10.76
N ARG A 104 2.03 10.16 -11.45
CA ARG A 104 1.57 8.77 -11.45
C ARG A 104 2.67 7.77 -11.79
N GLU A 105 3.48 8.05 -12.80
CA GLU A 105 4.50 7.13 -13.32
C GLU A 105 5.60 6.86 -12.28
N HIS A 106 5.81 7.80 -11.38
CA HIS A 106 6.83 7.76 -10.34
C HIS A 106 6.28 7.50 -8.94
N THR A 107 5.00 7.15 -8.84
CA THR A 107 4.35 6.80 -7.57
C THR A 107 4.01 5.31 -7.54
N ALA A 108 4.54 4.62 -6.54
CA ALA A 108 4.27 3.20 -6.30
C ALA A 108 3.71 2.96 -4.90
N MET A 109 2.93 1.88 -4.75
CA MET A 109 2.37 1.45 -3.48
C MET A 109 2.59 -0.05 -3.27
N ILE A 110 2.98 -0.47 -2.07
CA ILE A 110 3.33 -1.84 -1.76
C ILE A 110 2.70 -2.29 -0.44
N GLY A 111 2.19 -3.51 -0.41
CA GLY A 111 1.69 -4.12 0.82
C GLY A 111 1.61 -5.64 0.76
N SER A 112 1.49 -6.25 1.93
CA SER A 112 1.37 -7.70 2.10
C SER A 112 0.15 -8.06 2.94
N SER A 113 -0.44 -9.23 2.68
CA SER A 113 -1.62 -9.72 3.38
C SER A 113 -2.78 -8.70 3.25
N LEU A 114 -3.36 -8.21 4.34
CA LEU A 114 -4.32 -7.08 4.30
C LEU A 114 -3.70 -5.81 3.70
N GLY A 115 -2.39 -5.57 3.89
CA GLY A 115 -1.67 -4.50 3.20
C GLY A 115 -1.69 -4.66 1.68
N GLY A 116 -1.65 -5.89 1.17
CA GLY A 116 -1.85 -6.21 -0.24
C GLY A 116 -3.27 -5.90 -0.72
N ASN A 117 -4.28 -6.17 0.11
CA ASN A 117 -5.67 -5.83 -0.21
C ASN A 117 -5.87 -4.33 -0.39
N ILE A 118 -5.40 -3.55 0.60
CA ILE A 118 -5.56 -2.10 0.53
C ILE A 118 -4.71 -1.50 -0.59
N THR A 119 -3.52 -2.06 -0.89
CA THR A 119 -2.71 -1.68 -2.05
C THR A 119 -3.48 -1.85 -3.36
N GLN A 120 -4.16 -2.98 -3.56
CA GLN A 120 -4.97 -3.22 -4.76
C GLN A 120 -6.14 -2.23 -4.82
N PHE A 121 -6.87 -2.05 -3.72
CA PHE A 121 -8.01 -1.13 -3.68
C PHE A 121 -7.58 0.30 -4.01
N LEU A 122 -6.58 0.83 -3.30
CA LEU A 122 -6.12 2.21 -3.53
C LEU A 122 -5.50 2.40 -4.91
N GLY A 123 -4.74 1.42 -5.39
CA GLY A 123 -4.16 1.48 -6.73
C GLY A 123 -5.19 1.48 -7.86
N LEU A 124 -6.38 0.93 -7.63
CA LEU A 124 -7.50 0.96 -8.58
C LEU A 124 -8.41 2.18 -8.36
N GLU A 125 -8.51 2.68 -7.15
CA GLU A 125 -9.29 3.89 -6.84
C GLU A 125 -8.58 5.16 -7.31
N TYR A 126 -7.27 5.25 -7.07
CA TYR A 126 -6.40 6.39 -7.37
C TYR A 126 -5.41 6.07 -8.51
N GLN A 127 -5.86 5.34 -9.53
CA GLN A 127 -4.99 4.97 -10.66
C GLN A 127 -4.50 6.16 -11.50
N ASP A 128 -5.09 7.32 -11.34
CA ASP A 128 -4.60 8.59 -11.89
C ASP A 128 -3.38 9.16 -11.15
N GLN A 129 -3.11 8.68 -9.92
CA GLN A 129 -2.02 9.12 -9.06
C GLN A 129 -1.02 8.01 -8.72
N ILE A 130 -1.41 6.74 -8.84
CA ILE A 130 -0.58 5.56 -8.49
C ILE A 130 -0.41 4.70 -9.73
N GLY A 131 0.80 4.64 -10.29
CA GLY A 131 1.09 3.91 -11.52
C GLY A 131 1.68 2.51 -11.32
N CYS A 132 2.14 2.16 -10.11
CA CYS A 132 2.79 0.88 -9.85
C CYS A 132 2.34 0.28 -8.52
N LEU A 133 2.01 -1.01 -8.52
CA LEU A 133 1.57 -1.74 -7.33
C LEU A 133 2.45 -2.97 -7.09
N GLY A 134 2.84 -3.17 -5.83
CA GLY A 134 3.45 -4.40 -5.34
C GLY A 134 2.52 -5.10 -4.36
N VAL A 135 1.94 -6.21 -4.77
CA VAL A 135 0.92 -6.94 -4.00
C VAL A 135 1.49 -8.29 -3.58
N PHE A 136 1.71 -8.46 -2.28
CA PHE A 136 2.33 -9.67 -1.75
C PHE A 136 1.34 -10.46 -0.89
N SER A 137 1.13 -11.75 -1.22
CA SER A 137 0.29 -12.69 -0.47
C SER A 137 -1.01 -12.07 0.03
N SER A 138 -1.73 -11.41 -0.88
CA SER A 138 -2.95 -10.66 -0.55
C SER A 138 -4.04 -11.55 0.05
N ALA A 139 -4.71 -11.07 1.10
CA ALA A 139 -5.81 -11.78 1.77
C ALA A 139 -7.18 -11.54 1.09
N ASN A 140 -7.25 -11.58 -0.23
CA ASN A 140 -8.47 -11.30 -1.02
C ASN A 140 -9.64 -12.23 -0.67
N TRP A 141 -9.34 -13.45 -0.18
CA TRP A 141 -10.33 -14.42 0.26
C TRP A 141 -11.31 -13.89 1.33
N LEU A 142 -10.93 -12.85 2.09
CA LEU A 142 -11.79 -12.24 3.10
C LEU A 142 -13.04 -11.56 2.52
N HIS A 143 -12.96 -11.04 1.31
CA HIS A 143 -14.02 -10.30 0.64
C HIS A 143 -13.99 -10.45 -0.89
N GLN A 144 -13.61 -11.64 -1.36
CA GLN A 144 -13.40 -11.96 -2.79
C GLN A 144 -14.54 -11.45 -3.68
N GLU A 145 -15.79 -11.80 -3.36
CA GLU A 145 -16.94 -11.41 -4.17
C GLU A 145 -17.15 -9.89 -4.28
N ALA A 146 -16.86 -9.16 -3.20
CA ALA A 146 -16.99 -7.70 -3.21
C ALA A 146 -15.89 -7.06 -4.06
N PHE A 147 -14.68 -7.60 -4.00
CA PHE A 147 -13.54 -7.16 -4.79
C PHE A 147 -13.74 -7.46 -6.29
N ASP A 148 -14.21 -8.66 -6.62
CA ASP A 148 -14.49 -9.05 -8.01
C ASP A 148 -15.53 -8.11 -8.64
N ARG A 149 -16.66 -7.88 -7.96
CA ARG A 149 -17.69 -6.92 -8.41
C ARG A 149 -17.17 -5.49 -8.53
N TYR A 150 -16.21 -5.11 -7.70
CA TYR A 150 -15.59 -3.80 -7.78
C TYR A 150 -14.71 -3.67 -9.03
N ILE A 151 -13.85 -4.67 -9.30
CA ILE A 151 -12.97 -4.68 -10.48
C ILE A 151 -13.79 -4.67 -11.78
N GLU A 152 -14.85 -5.48 -11.86
CA GLU A 152 -15.73 -5.57 -13.05
C GLU A 152 -16.35 -4.22 -13.45
N ARG A 153 -16.46 -3.28 -12.50
CA ARG A 153 -17.06 -1.95 -12.71
C ARG A 153 -16.03 -0.85 -12.97
N LYS A 154 -14.74 -1.16 -12.82
CA LYS A 154 -13.67 -0.17 -13.00
C LYS A 154 -13.15 -0.17 -14.43
N ASN A 155 -12.98 1.04 -14.97
CA ASN A 155 -12.20 1.25 -16.18
C ASN A 155 -10.72 1.29 -15.80
N LEU A 156 -10.01 0.21 -16.08
CA LEU A 156 -8.60 0.09 -15.73
C LEU A 156 -7.74 0.87 -16.73
N TYR A 157 -6.75 1.59 -16.23
CA TYR A 157 -5.75 2.21 -17.07
C TYR A 157 -4.85 1.12 -17.69
N PRO A 158 -4.67 1.10 -19.02
CA PRO A 158 -3.95 0.03 -19.72
C PRO A 158 -2.47 -0.05 -19.36
N ASP A 159 -1.90 1.01 -18.84
CA ASP A 159 -0.50 1.14 -18.43
C ASP A 159 -0.27 0.98 -16.91
N GLN A 160 -1.31 0.55 -16.17
CA GLN A 160 -1.17 0.21 -14.74
C GLN A 160 -0.21 -0.97 -14.56
N ARG A 161 0.87 -0.78 -13.83
CA ARG A 161 1.87 -1.82 -13.56
C ARG A 161 1.55 -2.49 -12.22
N ILE A 162 1.30 -3.79 -12.27
CA ILE A 162 0.95 -4.57 -11.06
C ILE A 162 1.89 -5.77 -10.98
N TYR A 163 2.66 -5.86 -9.90
CA TYR A 163 3.42 -7.05 -9.54
C TYR A 163 2.68 -7.78 -8.43
N ILE A 164 2.38 -9.06 -8.67
CA ILE A 164 1.69 -9.93 -7.69
C ILE A 164 2.62 -11.10 -7.35
N TYR A 165 2.78 -11.34 -6.05
CA TYR A 165 3.45 -12.51 -5.50
C TYR A 165 2.52 -13.22 -4.52
N VAL A 166 2.35 -14.54 -4.66
CA VAL A 166 1.45 -15.39 -3.85
C VAL A 166 2.27 -16.37 -3.03
#